data_c164242d11e79654d5ec4c30e216a172
#
_entry.id   c164242d11e79654d5ec4c30e216a172
#
_cell.length_a   1.000
_cell.length_b   1.000
_cell.length_c   1.000
_cell.angle_alpha   90.00
_cell.angle_beta   90.00
_cell.angle_gamma   90.00
#
_symmetry.space_group_name_H-M   'P 1'
#
loop_
_entity.id
_entity.type
_entity.pdbx_description
1 polymer ?
#
loop_
_entity_poly.entity_id
_entity_poly.type
_entity_poly.pdbx_seq_one_letter_code
_entity_poly.pdbx_strand_id
1 'polypeptide(L)'
;QNIVDNNRKIMDQTVDSIENYLVNMRQVSDAAYYDVIKENDIREQNDSIHKGLNLLYEANKENLRSIAIYNGYGSLMAAEPVVAQKEEPDVTRQGWFMQAKTRMENIHFSTPHVQNLFDDGTCRYYWVISSSRVVELTNGTDTQLGVLLVDMDYSGISRMMERINTSGKGQYFYLCDGEGNIIYHPHQARIDNGMDTESSVKAASSKEKIYDEYLEKNHRKVMVGAISYTGWRLVCVMPYEIFTNKMADVKQFVLLILLLMAMMLVFVNRMIS
;
A
#
# COMPACT_ATOMS: atom_id res chain seq x y z
N GLN A 1 -10.74 19.81 16.98
CA GLN A 1 -9.45 20.22 16.39
C GLN A 1 -8.39 19.14 16.62
N ASN A 2 -8.27 18.60 17.83
CA ASN A 2 -7.24 17.63 18.22
C ASN A 2 -7.31 16.27 17.47
N ILE A 3 -8.52 15.76 17.11
CA ILE A 3 -8.67 14.49 16.41
C ILE A 3 -8.18 14.59 14.98
N VAL A 4 -8.58 15.63 14.25
CA VAL A 4 -8.19 15.85 12.85
C VAL A 4 -6.69 16.06 12.75
N ASP A 5 -6.11 16.87 13.66
CA ASP A 5 -4.67 17.16 13.66
C ASP A 5 -3.84 15.91 13.99
N ASN A 6 -4.32 15.07 14.91
CA ASN A 6 -3.65 13.80 15.22
C ASN A 6 -3.70 12.82 14.05
N ASN A 7 -4.87 12.68 13.42
CA ASN A 7 -5.01 11.80 12.25
C ASN A 7 -4.20 12.32 11.05
N ARG A 8 -4.04 13.63 10.90
CA ARG A 8 -3.16 14.21 9.88
C ARG A 8 -1.70 13.80 10.10
N LYS A 9 -1.20 13.87 11.33
CA LYS A 9 0.17 13.44 11.65
C LYS A 9 0.38 11.94 11.35
N ILE A 10 -0.59 11.11 11.75
CA ILE A 10 -0.54 9.66 11.46
C ILE A 10 -0.53 9.45 9.94
N MET A 11 -1.37 10.16 9.20
CA MET A 11 -1.44 10.09 7.74
C MET A 11 -0.11 10.47 7.10
N ASP A 12 0.47 11.62 7.45
CA ASP A 12 1.72 12.11 6.87
C ASP A 12 2.87 11.12 7.14
N GLN A 13 3.01 10.62 8.37
CA GLN A 13 4.02 9.62 8.72
C GLN A 13 3.82 8.28 7.98
N THR A 14 2.57 7.90 7.75
CA THR A 14 2.27 6.64 7.05
C THR A 14 2.50 6.80 5.55
N VAL A 15 2.15 7.94 4.96
CA VAL A 15 2.47 8.26 3.55
C VAL A 15 3.98 8.17 3.34
N ASP A 16 4.79 8.84 4.19
CA ASP A 16 6.25 8.78 4.11
C ASP A 16 6.78 7.34 4.23
N SER A 17 6.19 6.53 5.11
CA SER A 17 6.60 5.13 5.29
C SER A 17 6.29 4.27 4.06
N ILE A 18 5.13 4.45 3.46
CA ILE A 18 4.74 3.74 2.22
C ILE A 18 5.59 4.22 1.05
N GLU A 19 5.84 5.53 0.91
CA GLU A 19 6.71 6.06 -0.13
C GLU A 19 8.13 5.50 -0.02
N ASN A 20 8.71 5.46 1.18
CA ASN A 20 10.01 4.85 1.41
C ASN A 20 10.05 3.36 1.03
N TYR A 21 8.98 2.62 1.34
CA TYR A 21 8.86 1.22 0.95
C TYR A 21 8.87 1.05 -0.57
N LEU A 22 8.12 1.89 -1.29
CA LEU A 22 8.04 1.87 -2.76
C LEU A 22 9.36 2.35 -3.42
N VAL A 23 10.02 3.34 -2.83
CA VAL A 23 11.34 3.80 -3.29
C VAL A 23 12.38 2.70 -3.15
N ASN A 24 12.36 1.93 -2.06
CA ASN A 24 13.25 0.78 -1.92
C ASN A 24 13.01 -0.28 -3.00
N MET A 25 11.75 -0.55 -3.37
CA MET A 25 11.45 -1.42 -4.52
C MET A 25 12.09 -0.92 -5.81
N ARG A 26 11.94 0.38 -6.06
CA ARG A 26 12.54 0.98 -7.24
C ARG A 26 14.04 0.84 -7.23
N GLN A 27 14.70 1.06 -6.09
CA GLN A 27 16.15 0.93 -5.97
C GLN A 27 16.61 -0.50 -6.29
N VAL A 28 15.86 -1.52 -5.84
CA VAL A 28 16.12 -2.91 -6.23
C VAL A 28 15.96 -3.11 -7.74
N SER A 29 14.89 -2.58 -8.32
CA SER A 29 14.65 -2.65 -9.77
C SER A 29 15.73 -1.91 -10.56
N ASP A 30 16.15 -0.73 -10.11
CA ASP A 30 17.21 0.05 -10.75
C ASP A 30 18.57 -0.68 -10.68
N ALA A 31 18.92 -1.22 -9.52
CA ALA A 31 20.14 -2.00 -9.34
C ALA A 31 20.13 -3.28 -10.21
N ALA A 32 18.99 -4.01 -10.23
CA ALA A 32 18.85 -5.17 -11.10
C ALA A 32 19.04 -4.81 -12.58
N TYR A 33 18.50 -3.68 -13.03
CA TYR A 33 18.62 -3.27 -14.40
C TYR A 33 20.02 -2.72 -14.74
N TYR A 34 20.47 -1.71 -14.02
CA TYR A 34 21.67 -0.97 -14.40
C TYR A 34 22.96 -1.69 -14.02
N ASP A 35 23.00 -2.36 -12.85
CA ASP A 35 24.23 -2.96 -12.34
C ASP A 35 24.35 -4.44 -12.72
N VAL A 36 23.24 -5.12 -13.02
CA VAL A 36 23.26 -6.56 -13.31
C VAL A 36 22.91 -6.83 -14.80
N ILE A 37 21.73 -6.40 -15.27
CA ILE A 37 21.25 -6.77 -16.60
C ILE A 37 22.05 -6.06 -17.68
N LYS A 38 22.20 -4.74 -17.56
CA LYS A 38 22.82 -3.91 -18.61
C LYS A 38 24.31 -4.16 -18.79
N GLU A 39 24.99 -4.57 -17.73
CA GLU A 39 26.42 -4.86 -17.73
C GLU A 39 26.75 -6.28 -18.23
N ASN A 40 25.77 -7.15 -18.46
CA ASN A 40 25.99 -8.54 -18.80
C ASN A 40 25.21 -8.97 -20.06
N ASP A 41 25.84 -9.84 -20.85
CA ASP A 41 25.19 -10.53 -21.94
C ASP A 41 24.38 -11.73 -21.42
N ILE A 42 23.08 -11.75 -21.74
CA ILE A 42 22.17 -12.78 -21.21
C ILE A 42 22.48 -14.19 -21.78
N ARG A 43 23.16 -14.29 -22.91
CA ARG A 43 23.58 -15.58 -23.48
C ARG A 43 24.86 -16.11 -22.86
N GLU A 44 25.88 -15.22 -22.73
CA GLU A 44 27.22 -15.64 -22.38
C GLU A 44 27.50 -15.53 -20.88
N GLN A 45 26.81 -14.62 -20.20
CA GLN A 45 27.06 -14.26 -18.81
C GLN A 45 25.85 -14.54 -17.88
N ASN A 46 25.06 -15.56 -18.19
CA ASN A 46 23.89 -15.93 -17.42
C ASN A 46 24.21 -16.18 -15.95
N ASP A 47 25.34 -16.82 -15.65
CA ASP A 47 25.81 -17.06 -14.27
C ASP A 47 26.09 -15.76 -13.52
N SER A 48 26.63 -14.73 -14.20
CA SER A 48 26.86 -13.40 -13.61
C SER A 48 25.56 -12.70 -13.30
N ILE A 49 24.57 -12.83 -14.19
CA ILE A 49 23.21 -12.29 -13.96
C ILE A 49 22.57 -12.95 -12.76
N HIS A 50 22.56 -14.28 -12.70
CA HIS A 50 22.02 -15.02 -11.54
C HIS A 50 22.71 -14.64 -10.25
N LYS A 51 24.03 -14.54 -10.25
CA LYS A 51 24.80 -14.12 -9.07
C LYS A 51 24.44 -12.69 -8.63
N GLY A 52 24.33 -11.75 -9.55
CA GLY A 52 23.95 -10.38 -9.27
C GLY A 52 22.53 -10.27 -8.72
N LEU A 53 21.56 -10.95 -9.34
CA LEU A 53 20.18 -11.01 -8.86
C LEU A 53 20.07 -11.67 -7.48
N ASN A 54 20.84 -12.74 -7.25
CA ASN A 54 20.86 -13.41 -5.96
C ASN A 54 21.37 -12.50 -4.84
N LEU A 55 22.42 -11.73 -5.10
CA LEU A 55 22.93 -10.76 -4.12
C LEU A 55 21.86 -9.71 -3.78
N LEU A 56 21.14 -9.19 -4.78
CA LEU A 56 20.05 -8.24 -4.56
C LEU A 56 18.89 -8.89 -3.77
N TYR A 57 18.52 -10.12 -4.13
CA TYR A 57 17.50 -10.86 -3.43
C TYR A 57 17.85 -11.10 -1.96
N GLU A 58 19.03 -11.66 -1.69
CA GLU A 58 19.48 -11.95 -0.32
C GLU A 58 19.57 -10.68 0.54
N ALA A 59 20.00 -9.56 -0.03
CA ALA A 59 20.06 -8.28 0.67
C ALA A 59 18.68 -7.70 1.04
N ASN A 60 17.62 -8.11 0.33
CA ASN A 60 16.26 -7.53 0.46
C ASN A 60 15.19 -8.57 0.78
N LYS A 61 15.55 -9.82 1.08
CA LYS A 61 14.61 -10.95 1.22
C LYS A 61 13.54 -10.80 2.30
N GLU A 62 13.69 -9.88 3.23
CA GLU A 62 12.65 -9.58 4.22
C GLU A 62 11.40 -8.97 3.60
N ASN A 63 11.58 -8.20 2.51
CA ASN A 63 10.51 -7.50 1.81
C ASN A 63 10.32 -7.99 0.37
N LEU A 64 11.26 -8.76 -0.16
CA LEU A 64 11.30 -9.18 -1.55
C LEU A 64 10.91 -10.66 -1.68
N ARG A 65 10.00 -10.97 -2.60
CA ARG A 65 9.61 -12.35 -2.92
C ARG A 65 10.37 -12.92 -4.10
N SER A 66 10.52 -12.13 -5.16
CA SER A 66 11.27 -12.56 -6.33
C SER A 66 11.74 -11.38 -7.18
N ILE A 67 12.80 -11.62 -7.93
CA ILE A 67 13.24 -10.80 -9.06
C ILE A 67 13.26 -11.72 -10.27
N ALA A 68 12.60 -11.33 -11.36
CA ALA A 68 12.53 -12.14 -12.56
C ALA A 68 12.71 -11.30 -13.83
N ILE A 69 13.40 -11.87 -14.80
CA ILE A 69 13.63 -11.26 -16.12
C ILE A 69 12.92 -12.12 -17.15
N TYR A 70 12.05 -11.52 -17.93
CA TYR A 70 11.35 -12.14 -19.03
C TYR A 70 11.79 -11.49 -20.35
N ASN A 71 11.87 -12.27 -21.43
CA ASN A 71 12.04 -11.70 -22.76
C ASN A 71 10.72 -11.06 -23.24
N GLY A 72 10.76 -10.40 -24.40
CA GLY A 72 9.60 -9.71 -24.98
C GLY A 72 8.42 -10.63 -25.36
N TYR A 73 8.63 -11.95 -25.36
CA TYR A 73 7.63 -12.99 -25.65
C TYR A 73 7.08 -13.65 -24.38
N GLY A 74 7.53 -13.23 -23.20
CA GLY A 74 7.06 -13.78 -21.93
C GLY A 74 7.79 -15.02 -21.45
N SER A 75 8.90 -15.42 -22.08
CA SER A 75 9.73 -16.53 -21.60
C SER A 75 10.66 -16.06 -20.49
N LEU A 76 10.74 -16.84 -19.41
CA LEU A 76 11.62 -16.60 -18.28
C LEU A 76 13.08 -16.76 -18.70
N MET A 77 13.89 -15.74 -18.43
CA MET A 77 15.32 -15.73 -18.73
C MET A 77 16.17 -15.97 -17.47
N ALA A 78 15.81 -15.35 -16.37
CA ALA A 78 16.44 -15.53 -15.08
C ALA A 78 15.47 -15.17 -13.95
N ALA A 79 15.59 -15.82 -12.80
CA ALA A 79 14.81 -15.49 -11.60
C ALA A 79 15.59 -15.81 -10.34
N GLU A 80 15.36 -15.02 -9.31
CA GLU A 80 15.81 -15.28 -7.93
C GLU A 80 14.63 -15.05 -6.95
N PRO A 81 14.41 -15.97 -5.98
CA PRO A 81 15.16 -17.23 -5.81
C PRO A 81 14.91 -18.20 -6.98
N VAL A 82 15.84 -19.12 -7.19
CA VAL A 82 15.68 -20.17 -8.21
C VAL A 82 14.63 -21.15 -7.72
N VAL A 83 13.43 -21.04 -8.27
CA VAL A 83 12.28 -21.91 -7.97
C VAL A 83 11.64 -22.36 -9.28
N ALA A 84 10.88 -23.43 -9.22
CA ALA A 84 10.17 -23.92 -10.40
C ALA A 84 9.12 -22.89 -10.86
N GLN A 85 9.11 -22.61 -12.16
CA GLN A 85 8.01 -21.85 -12.76
C GLN A 85 6.78 -22.75 -12.79
N LYS A 86 5.63 -22.22 -12.42
CA LYS A 86 4.35 -22.94 -12.54
C LYS A 86 4.08 -23.28 -14.00
N GLU A 87 3.45 -24.42 -14.22
CA GLU A 87 2.98 -24.80 -15.55
C GLU A 87 1.96 -23.75 -16.02
N GLU A 88 2.24 -23.18 -17.20
CA GLU A 88 1.39 -22.27 -17.96
C GLU A 88 0.81 -21.00 -17.28
N PRO A 89 1.57 -20.10 -16.65
CA PRO A 89 1.10 -18.75 -16.63
C PRO A 89 1.34 -18.13 -18.02
N ASP A 90 0.29 -17.74 -18.73
CA ASP A 90 0.47 -16.85 -19.90
C ASP A 90 0.95 -15.50 -19.41
N VAL A 91 2.27 -15.35 -19.29
CA VAL A 91 2.94 -14.16 -18.79
C VAL A 91 2.56 -12.92 -19.62
N THR A 92 2.34 -13.10 -20.92
CA THR A 92 2.03 -11.99 -21.82
C THR A 92 0.66 -11.35 -21.56
N ARG A 93 -0.23 -12.07 -20.88
CA ARG A 93 -1.57 -11.59 -20.46
C ARG A 93 -1.60 -11.05 -19.03
N GLN A 94 -0.51 -11.16 -18.29
CA GLN A 94 -0.43 -10.61 -16.94
C GLN A 94 -0.46 -9.09 -16.98
N GLY A 95 -1.22 -8.48 -16.08
CA GLY A 95 -1.40 -7.02 -16.06
C GLY A 95 -0.08 -6.26 -15.95
N TRP A 96 0.84 -6.72 -15.10
CA TRP A 96 2.16 -6.14 -14.93
C TRP A 96 3.01 -6.19 -16.21
N PHE A 97 2.92 -7.29 -16.98
CA PHE A 97 3.66 -7.43 -18.25
C PHE A 97 3.11 -6.50 -19.33
N MET A 98 1.78 -6.45 -19.46
CA MET A 98 1.13 -5.55 -20.41
C MET A 98 1.37 -4.08 -20.08
N GLN A 99 1.30 -3.69 -18.82
CA GLN A 99 1.57 -2.32 -18.40
C GLN A 99 3.01 -1.90 -18.71
N ALA A 100 4.01 -2.75 -18.42
CA ALA A 100 5.39 -2.49 -18.73
C ALA A 100 5.57 -2.23 -20.25
N LYS A 101 4.99 -3.08 -21.09
CA LYS A 101 5.10 -2.95 -22.57
C LYS A 101 4.31 -1.76 -23.14
N THR A 102 3.22 -1.37 -22.52
CA THR A 102 2.39 -0.26 -23.00
C THR A 102 3.00 1.11 -22.67
N ARG A 103 3.67 1.23 -21.51
CA ARG A 103 4.30 2.47 -21.04
C ARG A 103 5.76 2.22 -20.70
N MET A 104 6.58 2.00 -21.74
CA MET A 104 7.95 1.52 -21.62
C MET A 104 8.90 2.44 -20.83
N GLU A 105 8.58 3.71 -20.68
CA GLU A 105 9.44 4.68 -19.99
C GLU A 105 9.32 4.67 -18.47
N ASN A 106 8.31 3.97 -17.91
CA ASN A 106 7.98 4.03 -16.51
C ASN A 106 8.09 2.67 -15.79
N ILE A 107 8.33 2.74 -14.49
CA ILE A 107 8.11 1.62 -13.59
C ILE A 107 6.63 1.63 -13.20
N HIS A 108 5.99 0.47 -13.27
CA HIS A 108 4.59 0.27 -12.92
C HIS A 108 4.48 -0.54 -11.65
N PHE A 109 3.59 -0.12 -10.75
CA PHE A 109 3.25 -0.83 -9.53
C PHE A 109 1.83 -1.41 -9.66
N SER A 110 1.70 -2.70 -9.42
CA SER A 110 0.39 -3.36 -9.41
C SER A 110 -0.34 -3.12 -8.08
N THR A 111 -1.65 -3.35 -8.07
CA THR A 111 -2.37 -3.62 -6.84
C THR A 111 -1.97 -4.98 -6.27
N PRO A 112 -2.21 -5.26 -4.97
CA PRO A 112 -1.91 -6.55 -4.38
C PRO A 112 -2.63 -7.69 -5.10
N HIS A 113 -1.88 -8.73 -5.39
CA HIS A 113 -2.40 -9.95 -6.01
C HIS A 113 -1.63 -11.18 -5.55
N VAL A 114 -2.21 -12.34 -5.78
CA VAL A 114 -1.54 -13.61 -5.46
C VAL A 114 -0.45 -13.86 -6.50
N GLN A 115 0.77 -14.13 -6.02
CA GLN A 115 1.87 -14.56 -6.89
C GLN A 115 1.52 -15.91 -7.51
N ASN A 116 1.47 -15.97 -8.85
CA ASN A 116 1.05 -17.14 -9.62
C ASN A 116 2.11 -17.67 -10.61
N LEU A 117 3.34 -17.15 -10.56
CA LEU A 117 4.40 -17.46 -11.52
C LEU A 117 5.30 -18.61 -11.05
N PHE A 118 5.56 -18.69 -9.75
CA PHE A 118 6.54 -19.61 -9.17
C PHE A 118 5.89 -20.55 -8.15
N ASP A 119 6.43 -21.76 -8.08
CA ASP A 119 6.05 -22.76 -7.09
C ASP A 119 7.26 -23.06 -6.19
N ASP A 120 7.15 -22.72 -4.93
CA ASP A 120 8.17 -22.97 -3.92
C ASP A 120 7.98 -24.33 -3.20
N GLY A 121 7.03 -25.14 -3.65
CA GLY A 121 6.68 -26.43 -3.07
C GLY A 121 5.95 -26.36 -1.73
N THR A 122 5.63 -25.17 -1.21
CA THR A 122 4.99 -25.00 0.10
C THR A 122 3.47 -25.00 0.04
N CYS A 123 2.87 -24.98 -1.15
CA CYS A 123 1.43 -24.81 -1.40
C CYS A 123 0.82 -23.57 -0.71
N ARG A 124 1.62 -22.55 -0.44
CA ARG A 124 1.18 -21.29 0.18
C ARG A 124 0.89 -20.25 -0.89
N TYR A 125 -0.11 -19.44 -0.65
CA TYR A 125 -0.40 -18.26 -1.46
C TYR A 125 0.32 -17.06 -0.87
N TYR A 126 1.14 -16.43 -1.69
CA TYR A 126 1.83 -15.19 -1.32
C TYR A 126 1.18 -14.01 -2.00
N TRP A 127 0.78 -13.04 -1.22
CA TRP A 127 0.30 -11.76 -1.73
C TRP A 127 1.48 -10.85 -1.99
N VAL A 128 1.55 -10.31 -3.19
CA VAL A 128 2.64 -9.46 -3.66
C VAL A 128 2.11 -8.17 -4.27
N ILE A 129 2.97 -7.16 -4.28
CA ILE A 129 2.87 -5.99 -5.14
C ILE A 129 4.00 -6.11 -6.13
N SER A 130 3.68 -6.11 -7.40
CA SER A 130 4.66 -6.23 -8.48
C SER A 130 5.09 -4.86 -8.99
N SER A 131 6.38 -4.67 -9.10
CA SER A 131 6.98 -3.58 -9.86
C SER A 131 7.49 -4.14 -11.18
N SER A 132 7.08 -3.56 -12.29
CA SER A 132 7.49 -4.02 -13.62
C SER A 132 7.99 -2.87 -14.49
N ARG A 133 8.98 -3.16 -15.31
CA ARG A 133 9.54 -2.23 -16.31
C ARG A 133 10.11 -2.94 -17.51
N VAL A 134 10.15 -2.25 -18.66
CA VAL A 134 10.91 -2.71 -19.80
C VAL A 134 12.40 -2.52 -19.54
N VAL A 135 13.19 -3.51 -19.94
CA VAL A 135 14.64 -3.50 -19.88
C VAL A 135 15.23 -3.90 -21.24
N GLU A 136 16.42 -3.40 -21.53
CA GLU A 136 17.20 -3.82 -22.68
C GLU A 136 18.09 -4.99 -22.29
N LEU A 137 17.94 -6.10 -23.03
CA LEU A 137 18.72 -7.32 -22.84
C LEU A 137 19.76 -7.43 -23.94
N THR A 138 21.03 -7.45 -23.59
CA THR A 138 22.13 -7.74 -24.53
C THR A 138 22.16 -9.23 -24.82
N ASN A 139 22.15 -9.59 -26.11
CA ASN A 139 22.17 -10.95 -26.60
C ASN A 139 23.20 -11.06 -27.74
N GLY A 140 24.47 -11.14 -27.41
CA GLY A 140 25.57 -11.06 -28.36
C GLY A 140 25.68 -9.67 -28.96
N THR A 141 25.52 -9.56 -30.28
CA THR A 141 25.53 -8.28 -31.02
C THR A 141 24.17 -7.58 -31.05
N ASP A 142 23.11 -8.27 -30.61
CA ASP A 142 21.75 -7.78 -30.68
C ASP A 142 21.27 -7.30 -29.32
N THR A 143 20.34 -6.35 -29.34
CA THR A 143 19.62 -5.89 -28.15
C THR A 143 18.15 -6.24 -28.30
N GLN A 144 17.61 -6.90 -27.29
CA GLN A 144 16.21 -7.27 -27.22
C GLN A 144 15.52 -6.54 -26.07
N LEU A 145 14.24 -6.25 -26.22
CA LEU A 145 13.42 -5.77 -25.10
C LEU A 145 12.92 -6.94 -24.26
N GLY A 146 13.07 -6.80 -22.97
CA GLY A 146 12.50 -7.70 -21.97
C GLY A 146 11.72 -6.95 -20.92
N VAL A 147 11.21 -7.67 -19.94
CA VAL A 147 10.49 -7.13 -18.78
C VAL A 147 11.15 -7.62 -17.51
N LEU A 148 11.57 -6.68 -16.68
CA LEU A 148 12.01 -6.94 -15.31
C LEU A 148 10.80 -6.86 -14.39
N LEU A 149 10.60 -7.90 -13.61
CA LEU A 149 9.59 -8.02 -12.57
C LEU A 149 10.26 -8.10 -11.20
N VAL A 150 9.82 -7.26 -10.28
CA VAL A 150 10.22 -7.31 -8.87
C VAL A 150 8.96 -7.47 -8.03
N ASP A 151 8.81 -8.62 -7.40
CA ASP A 151 7.67 -8.91 -6.52
C ASP A 151 8.05 -8.65 -5.07
N MET A 152 7.32 -7.73 -4.44
CA MET A 152 7.47 -7.47 -3.02
C MET A 152 6.35 -8.09 -2.20
N ASP A 153 6.71 -8.50 -1.00
CA ASP A 153 5.76 -9.03 -0.03
C ASP A 153 4.78 -7.94 0.40
N TYR A 154 3.50 -8.16 0.10
CA TYR A 154 2.43 -7.25 0.50
C TYR A 154 2.34 -7.05 2.03
N SER A 155 2.82 -8.02 2.83
CA SER A 155 2.79 -7.94 4.28
C SER A 155 3.52 -6.72 4.85
N GLY A 156 4.47 -6.15 4.12
CA GLY A 156 5.13 -4.90 4.50
C GLY A 156 4.14 -3.75 4.62
N ILE A 157 3.28 -3.57 3.60
CA ILE A 157 2.24 -2.54 3.59
C ILE A 157 1.10 -2.89 4.54
N SER A 158 0.61 -4.14 4.55
CA SER A 158 -0.49 -4.53 5.41
C SER A 158 -0.17 -4.30 6.89
N ARG A 159 1.04 -4.65 7.36
CA ARG A 159 1.48 -4.38 8.73
C ARG A 159 1.54 -2.89 9.08
N MET A 160 1.97 -2.03 8.15
CA MET A 160 1.92 -0.57 8.37
C MET A 160 0.48 -0.10 8.57
N MET A 161 -0.43 -0.56 7.72
CA MET A 161 -1.85 -0.21 7.77
C MET A 161 -2.55 -0.77 9.01
N GLU A 162 -2.28 -2.02 9.39
CA GLU A 162 -2.80 -2.64 10.62
C GLU A 162 -2.38 -1.85 11.85
N ARG A 163 -1.12 -1.43 11.93
CA ARG A 163 -0.59 -0.68 13.07
C ARG A 163 -1.35 0.63 13.31
N ILE A 164 -1.66 1.39 12.27
CA ILE A 164 -2.39 2.65 12.41
C ILE A 164 -3.87 2.43 12.70
N ASN A 165 -4.45 1.30 12.30
CA ASN A 165 -5.83 0.95 12.56
C ASN A 165 -6.06 0.37 13.96
N THR A 166 -5.04 -0.28 14.57
CA THR A 166 -5.15 -0.88 15.92
C THR A 166 -5.36 0.18 17.01
N SER A 167 -4.82 1.38 16.83
CA SER A 167 -4.94 2.49 17.80
C SER A 167 -6.20 3.34 17.62
N GLY A 168 -7.06 3.00 16.66
CA GLY A 168 -8.21 3.80 16.25
C GLY A 168 -9.35 3.81 17.25
N LYS A 169 -9.82 5.00 17.62
CA LYS A 169 -11.01 5.24 18.45
C LYS A 169 -12.24 5.48 17.57
N GLY A 170 -12.53 4.55 16.67
CA GLY A 170 -13.65 4.63 15.74
C GLY A 170 -13.30 5.17 14.35
N GLN A 171 -12.16 5.87 14.16
CA GLN A 171 -11.63 6.18 12.83
C GLN A 171 -10.87 4.98 12.28
N TYR A 172 -10.79 4.92 10.95
CA TYR A 172 -9.98 3.91 10.27
C TYR A 172 -9.29 4.50 9.03
N PHE A 173 -8.24 3.80 8.60
CA PHE A 173 -7.45 4.14 7.43
C PHE A 173 -7.54 3.03 6.41
N TYR A 174 -7.72 3.39 5.15
CA TYR A 174 -7.59 2.46 4.03
C TYR A 174 -6.69 3.03 2.95
N LEU A 175 -6.22 2.17 2.05
CA LEU A 175 -5.35 2.51 0.94
C LEU A 175 -6.02 2.09 -0.36
N CYS A 176 -6.06 2.98 -1.35
CA CYS A 176 -6.54 2.69 -2.70
C CYS A 176 -5.58 3.24 -3.76
N ASP A 177 -5.71 2.72 -4.99
CA ASP A 177 -4.99 3.27 -6.14
C ASP A 177 -5.66 4.54 -6.69
N GLY A 178 -5.10 5.10 -7.76
CA GLY A 178 -5.63 6.31 -8.41
C GLY A 178 -6.98 6.14 -9.08
N GLU A 179 -7.43 4.91 -9.30
CA GLU A 179 -8.73 4.55 -9.88
C GLU A 179 -9.78 4.22 -8.81
N GLY A 180 -9.34 4.06 -7.56
CA GLY A 180 -10.19 3.72 -6.43
C GLY A 180 -10.25 2.22 -6.13
N ASN A 181 -9.40 1.39 -6.75
CA ASN A 181 -9.28 0.00 -6.37
C ASN A 181 -8.62 -0.10 -4.99
N ILE A 182 -9.22 -0.87 -4.09
CA ILE A 182 -8.74 -0.99 -2.72
C ILE A 182 -7.47 -1.84 -2.69
N ILE A 183 -6.41 -1.28 -2.11
CA ILE A 183 -5.12 -1.93 -1.86
C ILE A 183 -5.12 -2.57 -0.47
N TYR A 184 -5.64 -1.85 0.52
CA TYR A 184 -5.82 -2.34 1.89
C TYR A 184 -7.06 -1.70 2.50
N HIS A 185 -7.88 -2.50 3.17
CA HIS A 185 -8.98 -2.01 3.99
C HIS A 185 -9.07 -2.84 5.28
N PRO A 186 -9.29 -2.22 6.48
CA PRO A 186 -9.38 -2.98 7.73
C PRO A 186 -10.60 -3.93 7.77
N HIS A 187 -11.62 -3.66 6.95
CA HIS A 187 -12.81 -4.49 6.81
C HIS A 187 -12.90 -5.13 5.41
N GLN A 188 -11.75 -5.49 4.80
CA GLN A 188 -11.69 -6.00 3.42
C GLN A 188 -12.68 -7.14 3.17
N ALA A 189 -12.72 -8.13 4.07
CA ALA A 189 -13.62 -9.28 3.91
C ALA A 189 -15.11 -8.89 3.85
N ARG A 190 -15.52 -7.81 4.52
CA ARG A 190 -16.90 -7.34 4.48
C ARG A 190 -17.22 -6.62 3.18
N ILE A 191 -16.25 -5.90 2.62
CA ILE A 191 -16.39 -5.23 1.33
C ILE A 191 -16.45 -6.27 0.20
N ASP A 192 -15.55 -7.26 0.21
CA ASP A 192 -15.50 -8.32 -0.81
C ASP A 192 -16.77 -9.18 -0.82
N ASN A 193 -17.42 -9.34 0.34
CA ASN A 193 -18.69 -10.04 0.47
C ASN A 193 -19.93 -9.11 0.25
N GLY A 194 -19.72 -7.86 -0.11
CA GLY A 194 -20.80 -6.90 -0.35
C GLY A 194 -21.59 -6.50 0.90
N MET A 195 -21.05 -6.75 2.10
CA MET A 195 -21.69 -6.36 3.37
C MET A 195 -21.44 -4.90 3.73
N ASP A 196 -20.32 -4.34 3.27
CA ASP A 196 -19.96 -2.93 3.43
C ASP A 196 -19.62 -2.33 2.06
N THR A 197 -19.81 -1.03 1.94
CA THR A 197 -19.39 -0.26 0.76
C THR A 197 -18.39 0.81 1.19
N GLU A 198 -17.52 1.22 0.25
CA GLU A 198 -16.55 2.28 0.47
C GLU A 198 -16.55 3.27 -0.71
N SER A 199 -16.36 4.56 -0.42
CA SER A 199 -16.31 5.61 -1.44
C SER A 199 -14.90 5.83 -2.01
N SER A 200 -14.16 4.75 -2.25
CA SER A 200 -12.77 4.79 -2.69
C SER A 200 -12.55 5.50 -4.03
N VAL A 201 -13.48 5.36 -4.97
CA VAL A 201 -13.43 6.07 -6.26
C VAL A 201 -13.53 7.59 -6.08
N LYS A 202 -14.40 8.04 -5.16
CA LYS A 202 -14.52 9.46 -4.81
C LYS A 202 -13.25 9.95 -4.14
N ALA A 203 -12.70 9.20 -3.20
CA ALA A 203 -11.45 9.54 -2.52
C ALA A 203 -10.27 9.60 -3.50
N ALA A 204 -10.18 8.66 -4.45
CA ALA A 204 -9.14 8.63 -5.48
C ALA A 204 -9.17 9.87 -6.38
N SER A 205 -10.38 10.32 -6.76
CA SER A 205 -10.59 11.48 -7.66
C SER A 205 -10.68 12.83 -6.95
N SER A 206 -10.74 12.86 -5.60
CA SER A 206 -10.91 14.09 -4.84
C SER A 206 -9.71 15.02 -4.98
N LYS A 207 -10.01 16.30 -5.24
CA LYS A 207 -9.05 17.40 -5.17
C LYS A 207 -8.93 17.99 -3.76
N GLU A 208 -9.93 17.75 -2.93
CA GLU A 208 -9.97 18.22 -1.56
C GLU A 208 -9.23 17.26 -0.64
N LYS A 209 -8.36 17.78 0.22
CA LYS A 209 -7.64 16.97 1.20
C LYS A 209 -8.52 16.53 2.37
N ILE A 210 -9.60 17.26 2.64
CA ILE A 210 -10.57 16.96 3.71
C ILE A 210 -11.94 17.38 3.21
N TYR A 211 -12.91 16.47 3.33
CA TYR A 211 -14.30 16.75 2.99
C TYR A 211 -15.27 15.97 3.89
N ASP A 212 -16.51 16.42 3.92
CA ASP A 212 -17.60 15.70 4.59
C ASP A 212 -18.42 14.94 3.56
N GLU A 213 -18.88 13.74 3.93
CA GLU A 213 -19.77 12.95 3.09
C GLU A 213 -20.79 12.14 3.90
N TYR A 214 -21.84 11.73 3.22
CA TYR A 214 -22.79 10.74 3.71
C TYR A 214 -22.64 9.46 2.88
N LEU A 215 -22.33 8.36 3.55
CA LEU A 215 -22.33 7.03 2.95
C LEU A 215 -23.30 6.14 3.72
N GLU A 216 -24.30 5.57 3.02
CA GLU A 216 -25.32 4.71 3.66
C GLU A 216 -25.98 5.34 4.91
N LYS A 217 -26.29 6.65 4.85
CA LYS A 217 -26.83 7.47 5.95
C LYS A 217 -25.84 7.80 7.09
N ASN A 218 -24.62 7.30 7.03
CA ASN A 218 -23.58 7.63 8.01
C ASN A 218 -22.86 8.91 7.61
N HIS A 219 -22.93 9.94 8.45
CA HIS A 219 -22.18 11.17 8.27
C HIS A 219 -20.74 10.93 8.72
N ARG A 220 -19.78 11.24 7.84
CA ARG A 220 -18.37 11.03 8.11
C ARG A 220 -17.51 12.11 7.48
N LYS A 221 -16.40 12.40 8.14
CA LYS A 221 -15.34 13.27 7.62
C LYS A 221 -14.24 12.41 7.04
N VAL A 222 -13.83 12.74 5.82
CA VAL A 222 -12.80 12.00 5.07
C VAL A 222 -11.60 12.89 4.87
N MET A 223 -10.40 12.35 5.13
CA MET A 223 -9.12 12.98 4.86
C MET A 223 -8.34 12.12 3.88
N VAL A 224 -7.76 12.75 2.84
CA VAL A 224 -7.04 12.07 1.77
C VAL A 224 -5.59 12.56 1.71
N GLY A 225 -4.65 11.64 1.83
CA GLY A 225 -3.23 11.84 1.60
C GLY A 225 -2.79 11.19 0.28
N ALA A 226 -2.06 11.93 -0.54
CA ALA A 226 -1.53 11.41 -1.79
C ALA A 226 -0.18 10.73 -1.57
N ILE A 227 -0.01 9.52 -2.12
CA ILE A 227 1.27 8.86 -2.27
C ILE A 227 1.78 9.22 -3.66
N SER A 228 2.64 10.24 -3.73
CA SER A 228 3.04 10.89 -4.97
C SER A 228 3.70 9.93 -5.95
N TYR A 229 4.38 8.93 -5.42
CA TYR A 229 5.18 7.99 -6.18
C TYR A 229 4.36 7.08 -7.11
N THR A 230 3.17 6.66 -6.67
CA THR A 230 2.30 5.74 -7.41
C THR A 230 0.97 6.35 -7.80
N GLY A 231 0.63 7.51 -7.27
CA GLY A 231 -0.70 8.08 -7.37
C GLY A 231 -1.73 7.45 -6.43
N TRP A 232 -1.31 6.54 -5.55
CA TRP A 232 -2.18 5.95 -4.54
C TRP A 232 -2.70 6.98 -3.56
N ARG A 233 -3.77 6.64 -2.86
CA ARG A 233 -4.41 7.49 -1.85
C ARG A 233 -4.50 6.75 -0.53
N LEU A 234 -3.91 7.34 0.51
CA LEU A 234 -4.18 6.96 1.89
C LEU A 234 -5.37 7.76 2.39
N VAL A 235 -6.41 7.08 2.84
CA VAL A 235 -7.68 7.70 3.21
C VAL A 235 -7.96 7.42 4.68
N CYS A 236 -8.23 8.48 5.44
CA CYS A 236 -8.69 8.38 6.82
C CYS A 236 -10.18 8.71 6.89
N VAL A 237 -10.96 7.78 7.37
CA VAL A 237 -12.41 7.96 7.59
C VAL A 237 -12.69 8.17 9.08
N MET A 238 -13.35 9.27 9.39
CA MET A 238 -13.72 9.66 10.73
C MET A 238 -15.24 9.76 10.83
N PRO A 239 -15.95 8.73 11.37
CA PRO A 239 -17.37 8.82 11.62
C PRO A 239 -17.69 10.01 12.55
N TYR A 240 -18.79 10.71 12.28
CA TYR A 240 -19.13 11.94 13.02
C TYR A 240 -19.39 11.67 14.52
N GLU A 241 -19.76 10.46 14.85
CA GLU A 241 -20.00 9.97 16.24
C GLU A 241 -18.77 10.16 17.14
N ILE A 242 -17.54 10.03 16.61
CA ILE A 242 -16.32 10.24 17.40
C ILE A 242 -16.13 11.69 17.86
N PHE A 243 -16.71 12.66 17.14
CA PHE A 243 -16.72 14.05 17.54
C PHE A 243 -17.81 14.36 18.56
N THR A 244 -18.97 13.74 18.40
CA THR A 244 -20.14 13.97 19.31
C THR A 244 -19.92 13.31 20.65
N ASN A 245 -19.34 12.10 20.72
CA ASN A 245 -19.05 11.41 21.97
C ASN A 245 -18.09 12.21 22.86
N LYS A 246 -17.02 12.81 22.30
CA LYS A 246 -16.15 13.71 23.07
C LYS A 246 -16.86 14.96 23.59
N MET A 247 -17.83 15.49 22.84
CA MET A 247 -18.63 16.62 23.32
C MET A 247 -19.60 16.20 24.43
N ALA A 248 -20.10 14.96 24.42
CA ALA A 248 -20.94 14.45 25.49
C ALA A 248 -20.16 14.36 26.82
N ASP A 249 -18.93 13.84 26.78
CA ASP A 249 -18.05 13.76 27.96
C ASP A 249 -17.75 15.15 28.54
N VAL A 250 -17.46 16.13 27.68
CA VAL A 250 -17.25 17.53 28.12
C VAL A 250 -18.52 18.13 28.72
N LYS A 251 -19.69 17.89 28.12
CA LYS A 251 -20.98 18.36 28.68
C LYS A 251 -21.28 17.77 30.05
N GLN A 252 -21.03 16.46 30.24
CA GLN A 252 -21.20 15.80 31.52
C GLN A 252 -20.25 16.39 32.59
N PHE A 253 -18.99 16.62 32.23
CA PHE A 253 -18.00 17.22 33.11
C PHE A 253 -18.39 18.65 33.54
N VAL A 254 -18.82 19.48 32.58
CA VAL A 254 -19.31 20.84 32.86
C VAL A 254 -20.53 20.81 33.76
N LEU A 255 -21.49 19.89 33.51
CA LEU A 255 -22.68 19.74 34.33
C LEU A 255 -22.32 19.35 35.77
N LEU A 256 -21.35 18.45 35.94
CA LEU A 256 -20.86 18.04 37.26
C LEU A 256 -20.23 19.21 38.04
N ILE A 257 -19.43 20.04 37.38
CA ILE A 257 -18.84 21.23 37.98
C ILE A 257 -19.93 22.21 38.40
N LEU A 258 -20.92 22.47 37.56
CA LEU A 258 -22.05 23.36 37.88
C LEU A 258 -22.84 22.85 39.09
N LEU A 259 -23.05 21.51 39.18
CA LEU A 259 -23.74 20.91 40.29
C LEU A 259 -22.96 21.01 41.59
N LEU A 260 -21.64 20.83 41.56
CA LEU A 260 -20.75 21.03 42.69
C LEU A 260 -20.74 22.49 43.15
N MET A 261 -20.70 23.47 42.22
CA MET A 261 -20.79 24.90 42.56
C MET A 261 -22.12 25.26 43.20
N ALA A 262 -23.24 24.70 42.69
CA ALA A 262 -24.56 24.92 43.27
C ALA A 262 -24.67 24.33 44.69
N MET A 263 -24.14 23.13 44.95
CA MET A 263 -24.08 22.58 46.30
C MET A 263 -23.22 23.41 47.24
N MET A 264 -22.08 23.91 46.76
CA MET A 264 -21.22 24.77 47.59
C MET A 264 -21.89 26.07 47.95
N LEU A 265 -22.64 26.70 47.02
CA LEU A 265 -23.44 27.91 47.30
C LEU A 265 -24.53 27.65 48.34
N VAL A 266 -25.26 26.53 48.23
CA VAL A 266 -26.27 26.16 49.24
C VAL A 266 -25.63 25.93 50.61
N PHE A 267 -24.49 25.27 50.67
CA PHE A 267 -23.76 25.01 51.90
C PHE A 267 -23.29 26.35 52.56
N VAL A 268 -22.69 27.23 51.78
CA VAL A 268 -22.27 28.53 52.29
C VAL A 268 -23.44 29.37 52.80
N ASN A 269 -24.55 29.41 52.07
CA ASN A 269 -25.76 30.13 52.46
C ASN A 269 -26.34 29.59 53.76
N ARG A 270 -26.28 28.25 53.98
CA ARG A 270 -26.75 27.60 55.17
C ARG A 270 -25.82 27.83 56.40
N MET A 271 -24.54 28.08 56.16
CA MET A 271 -23.58 28.40 57.23
C MET A 271 -23.65 29.88 57.68
N ILE A 272 -24.15 30.76 56.83
CA ILE A 272 -24.27 32.23 57.11
C ILE A 272 -25.65 32.58 57.66
N SER A 273 -26.65 31.76 57.46
CA SER A 273 -28.01 31.89 58.03
C SER A 273 -28.11 31.15 59.34
#